data_57bab72191937e274dee432ee0076ad5
#
_entry.id   57bab72191937e274dee432ee0076ad5
#
_cell.length_a   1.000
_cell.length_b   1.000
_cell.length_c   1.000
_cell.angle_alpha   90.00
_cell.angle_beta   90.00
_cell.angle_gamma   90.00
#
_symmetry.space_group_name_H-M   'P 1'
#
loop_
_entity.id
_entity.type
_entity.pdbx_description
1 polymer ?
#
loop_
_entity_poly.entity_id
_entity_poly.type
_entity_poly.pdbx_seq_one_letter_code
_entity_poly.pdbx_strand_id
1 'polypeptide(L)'
;MEKTDSTRHIAIIENCSMSAVGLQHLFAMPTLNHYQLHLFSGFEGFKKALHQTNFFSLIYSLSDAREERRNCLAHVRDLAFTHSHIQRIILASDEMEARLISHLSPSRLHGVVSKSLTLEHLQKELVVLLGETLRINDNMLNHWYRSQNRMLSPTERAIL
;
A
#
# COMPACT_ATOMS: atom_id res chain seq x y z
N MET A 1 -6.36 13.55 27.48
CA MET A 1 -6.26 13.33 26.97
C MET A 1 -5.77 12.94 26.37
N GLU A 2 -5.69 12.61 26.06
CA GLU A 2 -5.37 12.29 25.42
C GLU A 2 -4.92 12.18 24.64
N LYS A 3 -4.68 12.10 24.38
CA LYS A 3 -4.25 12.04 23.52
C LYS A 3 -3.61 11.91 22.84
N THR A 4 -3.68 12.13 23.14
CA THR A 4 -3.08 12.21 22.42
C THR A 4 -2.05 11.52 21.77
N ASP A 5 -1.55 10.69 21.84
CA ASP A 5 -0.83 10.04 21.09
C ASP A 5 -1.42 9.57 20.04
N SER A 6 -1.81 10.30 19.26
CA SER A 6 -2.48 9.95 18.08
C SER A 6 -1.56 9.76 16.88
N THR A 7 -0.28 9.71 17.11
CA THR A 7 0.66 9.45 16.03
C THR A 7 0.40 8.07 15.44
N ARG A 8 0.17 8.02 14.14
CA ARG A 8 -0.10 6.78 13.46
C ARG A 8 1.18 6.22 12.84
N HIS A 9 1.35 4.92 12.98
CA HIS A 9 2.53 4.23 12.50
C HIS A 9 2.27 3.65 11.12
N ILE A 10 3.15 3.97 10.19
CA ILE A 10 3.06 3.47 8.82
C ILE A 10 4.25 2.57 8.58
N ALA A 11 4.00 1.36 8.09
CA ALA A 11 5.06 0.44 7.71
C ALA A 11 5.22 0.47 6.20
N ILE A 12 6.46 0.49 5.75
CA ILE A 12 6.77 0.38 4.32
C ILE A 12 7.74 -0.78 4.15
N ILE A 13 7.40 -1.71 3.27
CA ILE A 13 8.28 -2.78 2.89
C ILE A 13 8.83 -2.46 1.51
N GLU A 14 10.15 -2.21 1.44
CA GLU A 14 10.82 -1.85 0.20
C GLU A 14 12.23 -2.40 0.25
N ASN A 15 12.58 -3.26 -0.69
CA ASN A 15 13.90 -3.89 -0.69
C ASN A 15 14.94 -3.12 -1.50
N CYS A 16 14.55 -2.09 -2.21
CA CYS A 16 15.47 -1.26 -2.97
C CYS A 16 15.85 -0.04 -2.15
N SER A 17 17.14 0.11 -1.83
CA SER A 17 17.56 1.19 -0.95
C SER A 17 17.29 2.58 -1.54
N MET A 18 17.41 2.73 -2.86
CA MET A 18 17.11 4.02 -3.47
C MET A 18 15.64 4.38 -3.35
N SER A 19 14.78 3.42 -3.59
CA SER A 19 13.34 3.65 -3.43
C SER A 19 13.00 3.94 -1.98
N ALA A 20 13.65 3.26 -1.05
CA ALA A 20 13.41 3.49 0.37
C ALA A 20 13.76 4.91 0.76
N VAL A 21 14.89 5.43 0.25
CA VAL A 21 15.28 6.81 0.54
C VAL A 21 14.26 7.78 -0.03
N GLY A 22 13.79 7.51 -1.25
CA GLY A 22 12.76 8.36 -1.86
C GLY A 22 11.48 8.40 -1.04
N LEU A 23 11.08 7.25 -0.53
CA LEU A 23 9.88 7.18 0.30
C LEU A 23 10.08 7.90 1.64
N GLN A 24 11.30 7.82 2.20
CA GLN A 24 11.59 8.59 3.41
C GLN A 24 11.46 10.09 3.16
N HIS A 25 11.96 10.56 2.03
CA HIS A 25 11.82 11.97 1.67
C HIS A 25 10.35 12.35 1.52
N LEU A 26 9.59 11.47 0.91
CA LEU A 26 8.17 11.72 0.70
C LEU A 26 7.44 11.90 2.02
N PHE A 27 7.74 11.04 2.98
CA PHE A 27 7.08 11.08 4.28
C PHE A 27 7.67 12.15 5.20
N ALA A 28 8.74 12.82 4.78
CA ALA A 28 9.24 13.98 5.51
C ALA A 28 8.53 15.27 5.10
N MET A 29 7.73 15.22 4.04
CA MET A 29 7.01 16.39 3.57
C MET A 29 5.91 16.78 4.56
N PRO A 30 5.55 18.08 4.64
CA PRO A 30 4.58 18.55 5.64
C PRO A 30 3.24 17.83 5.62
N THR A 31 2.80 17.35 4.46
CA THR A 31 1.51 16.67 4.37
C THR A 31 1.54 15.25 4.91
N LEU A 32 2.73 14.68 5.09
CA LEU A 32 2.87 13.30 5.54
C LEU A 32 3.75 13.14 6.76
N ASN A 33 4.40 14.20 7.23
CA ASN A 33 5.39 14.06 8.30
C ASN A 33 4.76 13.85 9.68
N HIS A 34 3.45 13.88 9.77
CA HIS A 34 2.78 13.59 11.03
C HIS A 34 2.62 12.08 11.28
N TYR A 35 2.91 11.26 10.27
CA TYR A 35 2.94 9.82 10.44
C TYR A 35 4.33 9.38 10.89
N GLN A 36 4.41 8.33 11.68
CA GLN A 36 5.69 7.75 12.05
C GLN A 36 6.00 6.60 11.11
N LEU A 37 7.08 6.75 10.37
CA LEU A 37 7.43 5.81 9.33
C LEU A 37 8.37 4.73 9.84
N HIS A 38 8.10 3.49 9.47
CA HIS A 38 8.96 2.34 9.76
C HIS A 38 9.29 1.66 8.44
N LEU A 39 10.58 1.56 8.12
CA LEU A 39 11.02 0.95 6.88
C LEU A 39 11.55 -0.44 7.13
N PHE A 40 11.10 -1.37 6.31
CA PHE A 40 11.55 -2.76 6.37
C PHE A 40 12.01 -3.19 4.99
N SER A 41 13.06 -4.00 4.94
CA SER A 41 13.56 -4.50 3.66
C SER A 41 12.79 -5.73 3.20
N GLY A 42 12.01 -6.35 4.08
CA GLY A 42 11.23 -7.52 3.74
C GLY A 42 10.10 -7.73 4.72
N PHE A 43 9.25 -8.69 4.41
CA PHE A 43 8.05 -8.93 5.21
C PHE A 43 8.39 -9.44 6.62
N GLU A 44 9.50 -10.19 6.76
CA GLU A 44 9.85 -10.75 8.06
C GLU A 44 10.11 -9.69 9.10
N GLY A 45 10.79 -8.60 8.71
CA GLY A 45 11.01 -7.49 9.64
C GLY A 45 9.72 -6.86 10.09
N PHE A 46 8.80 -6.67 9.15
CA PHE A 46 7.50 -6.11 9.48
C PHE A 46 6.72 -7.05 10.41
N LYS A 47 6.77 -8.34 10.11
CA LYS A 47 6.05 -9.33 10.90
C LYS A 47 6.51 -9.31 12.36
N LYS A 48 7.81 -9.18 12.57
CA LYS A 48 8.35 -9.08 13.94
C LYS A 48 7.88 -7.81 14.61
N ALA A 49 7.84 -6.71 13.88
CA ALA A 49 7.43 -5.42 14.45
C ALA A 49 5.95 -5.40 14.81
N LEU A 50 5.14 -6.25 14.19
CA LEU A 50 3.72 -6.34 14.53
C LEU A 50 3.48 -6.68 15.98
N HIS A 51 4.42 -7.38 16.61
CA HIS A 51 4.27 -7.76 18.01
C HIS A 51 4.44 -6.58 18.96
N GLN A 52 5.05 -5.51 18.51
CA GLN A 52 5.38 -4.38 19.36
C GLN A 52 4.71 -3.08 18.95
N THR A 53 4.29 -2.97 17.71
CA THR A 53 3.76 -1.73 17.17
C THR A 53 2.41 -1.96 16.54
N ASN A 54 1.48 -1.06 16.84
CA ASN A 54 0.15 -1.11 16.26
C ASN A 54 0.16 -0.25 14.99
N PHE A 55 0.31 -0.88 13.84
CA PHE A 55 0.39 -0.15 12.58
C PHE A 55 -0.98 0.25 12.07
N PHE A 56 -1.04 1.48 11.58
CA PHE A 56 -2.23 2.00 10.93
C PHE A 56 -2.31 1.52 9.49
N SER A 57 -1.17 1.48 8.79
CA SER A 57 -1.14 1.13 7.38
C SER A 57 0.15 0.41 7.05
N LEU A 58 0.06 -0.47 6.06
CA LEU A 58 1.21 -1.13 5.45
C LEU A 58 1.24 -0.76 3.98
N ILE A 59 2.35 -0.19 3.55
CA ILE A 59 2.61 0.09 2.14
C ILE A 59 3.64 -0.92 1.67
N TYR A 60 3.23 -1.82 0.80
CA TYR A 60 4.07 -2.93 0.36
C TYR A 60 4.50 -2.66 -1.08
N SER A 61 5.79 -2.44 -1.28
CA SER A 61 6.33 -2.16 -2.60
C SER A 61 6.63 -3.47 -3.31
N LEU A 62 6.08 -3.62 -4.51
CA LEU A 62 6.28 -4.84 -5.26
C LEU A 62 7.69 -4.91 -5.84
N SER A 63 8.29 -6.06 -5.75
CA SER A 63 9.57 -6.37 -6.35
C SER A 63 9.37 -6.76 -7.81
N ASP A 64 10.44 -6.66 -8.61
CA ASP A 64 10.41 -7.13 -9.99
C ASP A 64 10.43 -8.65 -10.06
N ALA A 65 10.89 -9.32 -9.02
CA ALA A 65 10.98 -10.77 -9.01
C ALA A 65 9.59 -11.39 -8.89
N ARG A 66 9.29 -12.31 -9.79
CA ARG A 66 7.97 -12.93 -9.83
C ARG A 66 7.59 -13.60 -8.53
N GLU A 67 8.54 -14.32 -7.94
CA GLU A 67 8.27 -15.04 -6.70
C GLU A 67 7.94 -14.09 -5.57
N GLU A 68 8.69 -13.00 -5.49
CA GLU A 68 8.44 -12.01 -4.44
C GLU A 68 7.10 -11.30 -4.63
N ARG A 69 6.69 -11.12 -5.89
CA ARG A 69 5.38 -10.53 -6.13
C ARG A 69 4.27 -11.45 -5.67
N ARG A 70 4.40 -12.74 -5.92
CA ARG A 70 3.43 -13.72 -5.42
C ARG A 70 3.38 -13.73 -3.90
N ASN A 71 4.55 -13.67 -3.28
CA ASN A 71 4.63 -13.66 -1.82
C ASN A 71 3.98 -12.41 -1.26
N CYS A 72 4.20 -11.27 -1.90
CA CYS A 72 3.59 -10.02 -1.47
C CYS A 72 2.06 -10.14 -1.46
N LEU A 73 1.50 -10.64 -2.55
CA LEU A 73 0.05 -10.77 -2.64
C LEU A 73 -0.49 -11.74 -1.62
N ALA A 74 0.25 -12.82 -1.36
CA ALA A 74 -0.15 -13.78 -0.32
C ALA A 74 -0.10 -13.18 1.07
N HIS A 75 0.95 -12.40 1.35
CA HIS A 75 1.08 -11.74 2.64
C HIS A 75 -0.04 -10.74 2.88
N VAL A 76 -0.37 -9.96 1.85
CA VAL A 76 -1.43 -8.97 1.96
C VAL A 76 -2.77 -9.65 2.19
N ARG A 77 -3.00 -10.75 1.49
CA ARG A 77 -4.24 -11.51 1.68
C ARG A 77 -4.34 -12.03 3.11
N ASP A 78 -3.25 -12.58 3.63
CA ASP A 78 -3.26 -13.11 4.99
C ASP A 78 -3.51 -12.01 6.02
N LEU A 79 -2.91 -10.84 5.80
CA LEU A 79 -3.12 -9.71 6.70
C LEU A 79 -4.58 -9.26 6.71
N ALA A 80 -5.25 -9.39 5.58
CA ALA A 80 -6.67 -9.02 5.52
C ALA A 80 -7.51 -9.84 6.49
N PHE A 81 -7.06 -11.05 6.79
CA PHE A 81 -7.78 -11.92 7.74
C PHE A 81 -7.25 -11.77 9.16
N THR A 82 -5.93 -11.65 9.32
CA THR A 82 -5.34 -11.65 10.66
C THR A 82 -5.27 -10.27 11.29
N HIS A 83 -5.08 -9.24 10.48
CA HIS A 83 -4.94 -7.87 10.94
C HIS A 83 -5.74 -6.94 10.05
N SER A 84 -7.05 -7.18 10.01
CA SER A 84 -7.92 -6.47 9.08
C SER A 84 -7.96 -4.96 9.31
N HIS A 85 -7.59 -4.51 10.51
CA HIS A 85 -7.57 -3.10 10.84
C HIS A 85 -6.41 -2.35 10.21
N ILE A 86 -5.39 -3.07 9.74
CA ILE A 86 -4.25 -2.42 9.09
C ILE A 86 -4.61 -2.15 7.63
N GLN A 87 -4.51 -0.88 7.25
CA GLN A 87 -4.75 -0.49 5.86
C GLN A 87 -3.66 -1.09 4.98
N ARG A 88 -4.04 -1.65 3.83
CA ARG A 88 -3.10 -2.34 2.95
C ARG A 88 -3.04 -1.63 1.61
N ILE A 89 -1.86 -1.12 1.30
CA ILE A 89 -1.60 -0.37 0.06
C ILE A 89 -0.43 -1.04 -0.63
N ILE A 90 -0.54 -1.23 -1.94
CA ILE A 90 0.54 -1.78 -2.74
C ILE A 90 1.11 -0.70 -3.65
N LEU A 91 2.44 -0.62 -3.70
CA LEU A 91 3.13 0.20 -4.68
C LEU A 91 3.54 -0.70 -5.84
N ALA A 92 2.94 -0.48 -6.99
CA ALA A 92 3.23 -1.24 -8.19
C ALA A 92 4.29 -0.54 -9.01
N SER A 93 4.95 -1.28 -9.90
CA SER A 93 6.02 -0.72 -10.72
C SER A 93 5.52 0.33 -11.70
N ASP A 94 4.35 0.09 -12.28
CA ASP A 94 3.77 1.02 -13.25
C ASP A 94 2.25 0.93 -13.18
N GLU A 95 1.60 1.75 -14.01
CA GLU A 95 0.15 1.84 -13.96
C GLU A 95 -0.54 0.58 -14.46
N MET A 96 0.06 -0.12 -15.42
CA MET A 96 -0.53 -1.35 -15.90
C MET A 96 -0.54 -2.40 -14.79
N GLU A 97 0.58 -2.54 -14.09
CA GLU A 97 0.66 -3.48 -12.98
C GLU A 97 -0.32 -3.12 -11.87
N ALA A 98 -0.44 -1.82 -11.60
CA ALA A 98 -1.38 -1.36 -10.58
C ALA A 98 -2.81 -1.77 -10.92
N ARG A 99 -3.20 -1.62 -12.18
CA ARG A 99 -4.53 -2.02 -12.62
C ARG A 99 -4.75 -3.52 -12.47
N LEU A 100 -3.76 -4.30 -12.88
CA LEU A 100 -3.88 -5.75 -12.80
C LEU A 100 -4.04 -6.22 -11.36
N ILE A 101 -3.26 -5.65 -10.46
CA ILE A 101 -3.31 -6.04 -9.06
C ILE A 101 -4.64 -5.65 -8.43
N SER A 102 -5.12 -4.46 -8.69
CA SER A 102 -6.39 -4.03 -8.11
C SER A 102 -7.54 -4.88 -8.63
N HIS A 103 -7.42 -5.36 -9.86
CA HIS A 103 -8.45 -6.24 -10.43
C HIS A 103 -8.45 -7.61 -9.74
N LEU A 104 -7.25 -8.11 -9.41
CA LEU A 104 -7.13 -9.46 -8.85
C LEU A 104 -7.51 -9.54 -7.38
N SER A 105 -7.29 -8.47 -6.62
CA SER A 105 -7.48 -8.53 -5.17
C SER A 105 -8.27 -7.32 -4.65
N PRO A 106 -9.43 -7.03 -5.25
CA PRO A 106 -10.14 -5.79 -4.89
C PRO A 106 -10.59 -5.74 -3.44
N SER A 107 -10.97 -6.85 -2.86
CA SER A 107 -11.53 -6.84 -1.52
C SER A 107 -10.49 -6.86 -0.41
N ARG A 108 -9.21 -6.98 -0.78
CA ARG A 108 -8.14 -7.11 0.22
C ARG A 108 -7.18 -5.93 0.25
N LEU A 109 -7.42 -4.94 -0.59
CA LEU A 109 -6.54 -3.79 -0.69
C LEU A 109 -7.30 -2.50 -0.47
N HIS A 110 -6.66 -1.54 0.16
CA HIS A 110 -7.21 -0.20 0.32
C HIS A 110 -6.78 0.71 -0.80
N GLY A 111 -5.72 0.35 -1.49
CA GLY A 111 -5.29 1.10 -2.65
C GLY A 111 -4.11 0.45 -3.34
N VAL A 112 -3.93 0.79 -4.60
CA VAL A 112 -2.77 0.39 -5.37
C VAL A 112 -2.27 1.63 -6.08
N VAL A 113 -1.00 1.97 -5.88
CA VAL A 113 -0.43 3.18 -6.43
C VAL A 113 0.79 2.81 -7.25
N SER A 114 0.99 3.52 -8.36
CA SER A 114 2.10 3.25 -9.26
C SER A 114 3.33 4.04 -8.82
N LYS A 115 4.49 3.37 -8.80
CA LYS A 115 5.75 4.03 -8.51
C LYS A 115 6.24 4.87 -9.68
N SER A 116 5.63 4.72 -10.84
CA SER A 116 6.02 5.51 -12.01
C SER A 116 5.46 6.92 -11.99
N LEU A 117 4.60 7.22 -11.03
CA LEU A 117 4.09 8.57 -10.88
C LEU A 117 5.20 9.53 -10.45
N THR A 118 5.02 10.81 -10.76
CA THR A 118 5.93 11.81 -10.23
C THR A 118 5.82 11.82 -8.71
N LEU A 119 6.86 12.33 -8.07
CA LEU A 119 6.86 12.40 -6.61
C LEU A 119 5.66 13.18 -6.09
N GLU A 120 5.32 14.24 -6.80
CA GLU A 120 4.18 15.06 -6.41
C GLU A 120 2.87 14.31 -6.49
N HIS A 121 2.66 13.55 -7.56
CA HIS A 121 1.43 12.78 -7.70
C HIS A 121 1.37 11.64 -6.70
N LEU A 122 2.52 11.00 -6.47
CA LEU A 122 2.59 9.93 -5.48
C LEU A 122 2.24 10.46 -4.10
N GLN A 123 2.75 11.65 -3.76
CA GLN A 123 2.42 12.29 -2.50
C GLN A 123 0.91 12.51 -2.36
N LYS A 124 0.30 13.05 -3.41
CA LYS A 124 -1.13 13.33 -3.37
C LYS A 124 -1.95 12.06 -3.21
N GLU A 125 -1.58 11.02 -3.91
CA GLU A 125 -2.29 9.75 -3.81
C GLU A 125 -2.20 9.19 -2.40
N LEU A 126 -1.01 9.23 -1.81
CA LEU A 126 -0.83 8.68 -0.48
C LEU A 126 -1.54 9.52 0.58
N VAL A 127 -1.54 10.84 0.41
CA VAL A 127 -2.27 11.70 1.34
C VAL A 127 -3.75 11.33 1.35
N VAL A 128 -4.32 11.13 0.17
CA VAL A 128 -5.73 10.76 0.06
C VAL A 128 -5.98 9.40 0.69
N LEU A 129 -5.18 8.41 0.32
CA LEU A 129 -5.40 7.04 0.81
C LEU A 129 -5.25 6.96 2.32
N LEU A 130 -4.24 7.60 2.88
CA LEU A 130 -3.99 7.52 4.31
C LEU A 130 -4.96 8.39 5.09
N GLY A 131 -5.30 9.55 4.56
CA GLY A 131 -6.14 10.50 5.28
C GLY A 131 -7.60 10.17 5.27
N GLU A 132 -8.07 9.44 4.26
CA GLU A 132 -9.49 9.14 4.11
C GLU A 132 -9.86 7.73 4.50
N THR A 133 -8.96 7.05 5.19
CA THR A 133 -9.22 5.68 5.57
C THR A 133 -10.55 5.48 6.27
N LEU A 134 -10.87 6.37 7.17
CA LEU A 134 -12.12 6.26 7.93
C LEU A 134 -13.33 6.69 7.14
N ARG A 135 -13.13 7.31 6.01
CA ARG A 135 -14.21 7.80 5.17
C ARG A 135 -14.41 7.00 3.91
N ILE A 136 -13.46 6.15 3.58
CA ILE A 136 -13.61 5.29 2.42
C ILE A 136 -14.73 4.34 2.70
N ASN A 137 -15.76 4.41 1.90
CA ASN A 137 -16.89 3.52 2.04
C ASN A 137 -16.90 2.53 0.89
N ASP A 138 -17.73 1.50 1.04
CA ASP A 138 -17.79 0.45 0.05
C ASP A 138 -18.17 0.98 -1.32
N ASN A 139 -18.99 2.01 -1.37
CA ASN A 139 -19.42 2.55 -2.65
C ASN A 139 -18.26 3.14 -3.44
N MET A 140 -17.39 3.88 -2.77
CA MET A 140 -16.23 4.47 -3.44
C MET A 140 -15.29 3.39 -3.94
N LEU A 141 -14.99 2.42 -3.10
CA LEU A 141 -14.12 1.33 -3.49
C LEU A 141 -14.71 0.52 -4.64
N ASN A 142 -16.00 0.22 -4.55
CA ASN A 142 -16.66 -0.57 -5.59
C ASN A 142 -16.67 0.19 -6.91
N HIS A 143 -16.88 1.49 -6.87
CA HIS A 143 -16.88 2.30 -8.08
C HIS A 143 -15.50 2.28 -8.73
N TRP A 144 -14.46 2.45 -7.93
CA TRP A 144 -13.10 2.44 -8.42
C TRP A 144 -12.75 1.10 -9.05
N TYR A 145 -13.07 0.00 -8.34
CA TYR A 145 -12.77 -1.33 -8.84
C TYR A 145 -13.55 -1.67 -10.09
N ARG A 146 -14.80 -1.26 -10.17
CA ARG A 146 -15.60 -1.52 -11.37
C ARG A 146 -15.02 -0.77 -12.57
N SER A 147 -14.57 0.43 -12.34
CA SER A 147 -13.93 1.22 -13.39
C SER A 147 -12.69 0.51 -13.90
N GLN A 148 -11.87 -0.04 -12.98
CA GLN A 148 -10.69 -0.78 -13.35
C GLN A 148 -11.03 -2.06 -14.08
N ASN A 149 -12.05 -2.76 -13.60
CA ASN A 149 -12.45 -4.04 -14.20
C ASN A 149 -12.81 -3.92 -15.66
N ARG A 150 -13.48 -2.85 -16.02
CA ARG A 150 -13.90 -2.69 -17.41
C ARG A 150 -12.75 -2.49 -18.38
N MET A 151 -11.58 -2.20 -17.85
CA MET A 151 -10.42 -1.93 -18.71
C MET A 151 -9.49 -3.13 -18.84
N LEU A 152 -9.78 -4.22 -18.13
CA LEU A 152 -8.92 -5.38 -18.16
C LEU A 152 -9.49 -6.45 -19.07
N SER A 153 -8.66 -6.92 -20.01
CA SER A 153 -9.02 -8.05 -20.85
C SER A 153 -8.61 -9.35 -20.14
N PRO A 154 -9.14 -10.49 -20.61
CA PRO A 154 -8.69 -11.77 -20.07
C PRO A 154 -7.19 -11.98 -20.23
N THR A 155 -6.62 -11.48 -21.33
CA THR A 155 -5.19 -11.60 -21.56
C THR A 155 -4.40 -10.84 -20.51
N GLU A 156 -4.85 -9.63 -20.17
CA GLU A 156 -4.17 -8.84 -19.16
C GLU A 156 -4.21 -9.51 -17.80
N ARG A 157 -5.32 -10.15 -17.46
CA ARG A 157 -5.41 -10.88 -16.22
C ARG A 157 -4.43 -12.05 -16.17
N ALA A 158 -4.21 -12.69 -17.30
CA ALA A 158 -3.34 -13.85 -17.34
C ALA A 158 -1.87 -13.49 -17.13
N ILE A 159 -1.50 -12.23 -17.32
CA ILE A 159 -0.13 -11.78 -17.18
C ILE A 159 0.33 -11.86 -15.72
N LEU A 160 -0.57 -11.66 -14.79
CA LEU A 160 -0.25 -11.75 -13.37
C LEU A 160 -0.40 -13.20 -12.91
#